data_5388fe1674cca27757657bada77d6190
#
_entry.id   5388fe1674cca27757657bada77d6190
#
_cell.length_a   1.000
_cell.length_b   1.000
_cell.length_c   1.000
_cell.angle_alpha   90.00
_cell.angle_beta   90.00
_cell.angle_gamma   90.00
#
_symmetry.space_group_name_H-M   'P 1'
#
loop_
_entity.id
_entity.type
_entity.pdbx_description
1 polymer ?
#
loop_
_entity_poly.entity_id
_entity_poly.type
_entity_poly.pdbx_seq_one_letter_code
_entity_poly.pdbx_strand_id
1 'polypeptide(L)'
;NVENETVTITDAKTGEIYARHPLSRERGQLVGKNRKYRDNSRTQQQLEEKTLAMLGGSETAKQFLQEIHKEKPRYYRDQLGVIKNICLELTDISLIESAVSYCMERNLYSAGNFKSAMIYLNELNNTPKRIAPIKKLRGLPEKYRNMSPEIRDLSVYEDAMKGSVVNG
;
A
#
# COMPACT_ATOMS: atom_id res chain seq x y z
N ASN A 1 -46.58 2.73 -22.24
CA ASN A 1 -47.24 3.14 -23.51
C ASN A 1 -46.18 3.34 -24.59
N VAL A 2 -46.50 2.94 -25.80
CA VAL A 2 -45.62 3.09 -26.98
C VAL A 2 -46.37 4.02 -27.93
N GLU A 3 -45.86 5.22 -28.14
CA GLU A 3 -46.42 6.21 -29.07
C GLU A 3 -45.27 6.84 -29.87
N ASN A 4 -45.44 6.99 -31.18
CA ASN A 4 -44.48 7.68 -32.05
C ASN A 4 -43.01 7.14 -31.89
N GLU A 5 -42.82 5.84 -31.91
CA GLU A 5 -41.51 5.19 -31.74
C GLU A 5 -40.83 5.53 -30.41
N THR A 6 -41.58 5.91 -29.40
CA THR A 6 -41.11 6.23 -28.06
C THR A 6 -41.79 5.34 -27.02
N VAL A 7 -41.00 4.70 -26.16
CA VAL A 7 -41.48 3.94 -25.01
C VAL A 7 -41.53 4.91 -23.81
N THR A 8 -42.71 5.14 -23.28
CA THR A 8 -42.89 5.94 -22.05
C THR A 8 -43.20 5.00 -20.89
N ILE A 9 -42.39 5.10 -19.84
CA ILE A 9 -42.57 4.35 -18.59
C ILE A 9 -43.26 5.30 -17.60
N THR A 10 -44.47 4.91 -17.17
CA THR A 10 -45.28 5.67 -16.24
C THR A 10 -45.66 4.87 -15.02
N ASP A 11 -45.88 5.52 -13.90
CA ASP A 11 -46.52 4.90 -12.75
C ASP A 11 -47.97 4.50 -13.07
N ALA A 12 -48.34 3.27 -12.77
CA ALA A 12 -49.69 2.76 -13.05
C ALA A 12 -50.78 3.39 -12.17
N LYS A 13 -50.43 3.96 -11.02
CA LYS A 13 -51.37 4.56 -10.05
C LYS A 13 -51.48 6.07 -10.20
N THR A 14 -50.33 6.75 -10.35
CA THR A 14 -50.25 8.22 -10.38
C THR A 14 -50.23 8.79 -11.80
N GLY A 15 -49.88 7.97 -12.81
CA GLY A 15 -49.70 8.43 -14.20
C GLY A 15 -48.38 9.20 -14.41
N GLU A 16 -47.53 9.33 -13.40
CA GLU A 16 -46.28 10.06 -13.46
C GLU A 16 -45.29 9.38 -14.41
N ILE A 17 -44.60 10.19 -15.24
CA ILE A 17 -43.66 9.68 -16.24
C ILE A 17 -42.29 9.56 -15.61
N TYR A 18 -41.82 8.33 -15.47
CA TYR A 18 -40.44 8.04 -14.98
C TYR A 18 -39.36 8.18 -16.04
N ALA A 19 -39.64 7.73 -17.26
CA ALA A 19 -38.66 7.79 -18.33
C ALA A 19 -39.31 7.73 -19.72
N ARG A 20 -38.64 8.30 -20.73
CA ARG A 20 -38.94 8.17 -22.14
C ARG A 20 -37.70 7.69 -22.88
N HIS A 21 -37.85 6.65 -23.68
CA HIS A 21 -36.78 6.07 -24.49
C HIS A 21 -37.26 5.87 -25.93
N PRO A 22 -36.37 6.03 -26.93
CA PRO A 22 -36.71 5.66 -28.30
C PRO A 22 -36.95 4.14 -28.37
N LEU A 23 -37.89 3.70 -29.17
CA LEU A 23 -38.17 2.29 -29.40
C LEU A 23 -37.06 1.70 -30.26
N SER A 24 -36.32 0.74 -29.73
CA SER A 24 -35.37 -0.05 -30.52
C SER A 24 -36.09 -1.23 -31.15
N ARG A 25 -35.91 -1.43 -32.47
CA ARG A 25 -36.39 -2.61 -33.22
C ARG A 25 -35.31 -3.68 -33.36
N GLU A 26 -34.06 -3.38 -33.00
CA GLU A 26 -32.95 -4.31 -33.09
C GLU A 26 -32.80 -5.15 -31.83
N ARG A 27 -32.53 -6.45 -32.00
CA ARG A 27 -32.28 -7.38 -30.89
C ARG A 27 -30.95 -7.05 -30.20
N GLY A 28 -30.95 -6.95 -28.86
CA GLY A 28 -29.73 -6.76 -28.07
C GLY A 28 -29.25 -5.32 -27.99
N GLN A 29 -29.94 -4.36 -28.61
CA GLN A 29 -29.58 -2.96 -28.47
C GLN A 29 -30.02 -2.42 -27.11
N LEU A 30 -29.07 -1.90 -26.33
CA LEU A 30 -29.34 -1.26 -25.06
C LEU A 30 -29.88 0.15 -25.31
N VAL A 31 -31.19 0.33 -25.11
CA VAL A 31 -31.83 1.63 -25.20
C VAL A 31 -31.85 2.25 -23.81
N GLY A 32 -31.02 3.22 -23.58
CA GLY A 32 -30.95 3.96 -22.33
C GLY A 32 -30.15 5.23 -22.51
N LYS A 33 -30.28 6.16 -21.57
CA LYS A 33 -29.28 7.24 -21.50
C LYS A 33 -27.95 6.55 -21.34
N ASN A 34 -27.05 6.67 -22.36
CA ASN A 34 -25.66 6.24 -22.22
C ASN A 34 -25.24 6.74 -20.85
N ARG A 35 -24.97 5.82 -19.90
CA ARG A 35 -24.24 6.19 -18.71
C ARG A 35 -22.94 6.73 -19.26
N LYS A 36 -22.86 8.07 -19.39
CA LYS A 36 -21.59 8.71 -19.67
C LYS A 36 -20.65 8.04 -18.73
N TYR A 37 -19.67 7.32 -19.25
CA TYR A 37 -18.60 6.76 -18.45
C TYR A 37 -18.21 7.89 -17.52
N ARG A 38 -18.42 7.68 -16.22
CA ARG A 38 -18.17 8.73 -15.24
C ARG A 38 -16.71 9.03 -15.38
N ASP A 39 -16.38 10.17 -15.96
CA ASP A 39 -15.00 10.61 -16.09
C ASP A 39 -14.48 10.84 -14.68
N ASN A 40 -13.79 9.81 -14.16
CA ASN A 40 -13.23 9.84 -12.82
C ASN A 40 -11.83 10.45 -12.82
N SER A 41 -11.29 10.87 -13.96
CA SER A 41 -9.94 11.42 -14.09
C SER A 41 -9.75 12.64 -13.20
N ARG A 42 -10.68 13.58 -13.23
CA ARG A 42 -10.69 14.76 -12.38
C ARG A 42 -10.70 14.43 -10.89
N THR A 43 -11.47 13.43 -10.50
CA THR A 43 -11.58 12.98 -9.10
C THR A 43 -10.30 12.23 -8.67
N GLN A 44 -9.65 11.52 -9.59
CA GLN A 44 -8.40 10.83 -9.34
C GLN A 44 -7.25 11.81 -9.16
N GLN A 45 -7.13 12.83 -10.02
CA GLN A 45 -6.13 13.90 -9.89
C GLN A 45 -6.26 14.65 -8.56
N GLN A 46 -7.48 15.03 -8.19
CA GLN A 46 -7.74 15.68 -6.90
C GLN A 46 -7.38 14.80 -5.70
N LEU A 47 -7.57 13.48 -5.80
CA LEU A 47 -7.17 12.54 -4.76
C LEU A 47 -5.66 12.42 -4.68
N GLU A 48 -4.98 12.37 -5.83
CA GLU A 48 -3.52 12.32 -5.93
C GLU A 48 -2.88 13.58 -5.32
N GLU A 49 -3.34 14.77 -5.68
CA GLU A 49 -2.87 16.03 -5.12
C GLU A 49 -3.03 16.08 -3.58
N LYS A 50 -4.18 15.66 -3.07
CA LYS A 50 -4.42 15.57 -1.62
C LYS A 50 -3.50 14.57 -0.94
N THR A 51 -3.31 13.40 -1.57
CA THR A 51 -2.43 12.36 -1.03
C THR A 51 -0.97 12.82 -1.04
N LEU A 52 -0.53 13.49 -2.12
CA LEU A 52 0.80 14.08 -2.22
C LEU A 52 1.04 15.14 -1.14
N ALA A 53 0.07 16.02 -0.90
CA ALA A 53 0.16 17.00 0.18
C ALA A 53 0.31 16.35 1.56
N MET A 54 -0.40 15.24 1.81
CA MET A 54 -0.27 14.48 3.06
C MET A 54 1.07 13.74 3.21
N LEU A 55 1.71 13.37 2.08
CA LEU A 55 3.04 12.77 2.07
C LEU A 55 4.18 13.79 2.20
N GLY A 56 3.86 15.06 2.51
CA GLY A 56 4.84 16.13 2.66
C GLY A 56 5.15 16.90 1.37
N GLY A 57 4.52 16.57 0.24
CA GLY A 57 4.67 17.29 -1.04
C GLY A 57 6.05 17.21 -1.67
N SER A 58 6.93 16.33 -1.18
CA SER A 58 8.30 16.19 -1.68
C SER A 58 8.36 15.56 -3.08
N GLU A 59 9.44 15.80 -3.81
CA GLU A 59 9.66 15.16 -5.13
C GLU A 59 9.76 13.64 -4.98
N THR A 60 10.34 13.15 -3.89
CA THR A 60 10.40 11.71 -3.57
C THR A 60 9.01 11.11 -3.41
N ALA A 61 8.10 11.82 -2.72
CA ALA A 61 6.71 11.39 -2.57
C ALA A 61 5.98 11.34 -3.90
N LYS A 62 6.24 12.31 -4.79
CA LYS A 62 5.67 12.33 -6.13
C LYS A 62 6.17 11.16 -6.98
N GLN A 63 7.46 10.89 -6.95
CA GLN A 63 8.05 9.72 -7.62
C GLN A 63 7.46 8.41 -7.09
N PHE A 64 7.30 8.28 -5.78
CA PHE A 64 6.67 7.13 -5.15
C PHE A 64 5.25 6.87 -5.67
N LEU A 65 4.42 7.90 -5.77
CA LEU A 65 3.08 7.78 -6.34
C LEU A 65 3.10 7.40 -7.83
N GLN A 66 4.04 7.93 -8.59
CA GLN A 66 4.23 7.58 -10.00
C GLN A 66 4.62 6.10 -10.18
N GLU A 67 5.53 5.57 -9.35
CA GLU A 67 5.91 4.16 -9.39
C GLU A 67 4.73 3.24 -9.00
N ILE A 68 3.94 3.60 -7.99
CA ILE A 68 2.70 2.88 -7.68
C ILE A 68 1.74 2.89 -8.87
N HIS A 69 1.61 4.03 -9.57
CA HIS A 69 0.76 4.12 -10.75
C HIS A 69 1.23 3.22 -11.90
N LYS A 70 2.54 3.15 -12.13
CA LYS A 70 3.13 2.26 -13.15
C LYS A 70 2.89 0.78 -12.84
N GLU A 71 3.11 0.37 -11.59
CA GLU A 71 2.92 -1.03 -11.20
C GLU A 71 1.46 -1.46 -11.13
N LYS A 72 0.57 -0.56 -10.68
CA LYS A 72 -0.83 -0.88 -10.37
C LYS A 72 -1.81 0.14 -10.95
N PRO A 73 -1.81 0.38 -12.27
CA PRO A 73 -2.63 1.44 -12.87
C PRO A 73 -4.13 1.25 -12.63
N ARG A 74 -4.59 -0.02 -12.65
CA ARG A 74 -6.01 -0.36 -12.45
C ARG A 74 -6.50 -0.08 -11.02
N TYR A 75 -5.64 -0.28 -10.03
CA TYR A 75 -5.95 -0.12 -8.61
C TYR A 75 -5.39 1.17 -8.01
N TYR A 76 -4.82 2.05 -8.82
CA TYR A 76 -4.12 3.25 -8.35
C TYR A 76 -4.98 4.11 -7.42
N ARG A 77 -6.25 4.32 -7.78
CA ARG A 77 -7.19 5.08 -6.95
C ARG A 77 -7.38 4.47 -5.57
N ASP A 78 -7.48 3.14 -5.50
CA ASP A 78 -7.64 2.42 -4.22
C ASP A 78 -6.36 2.54 -3.39
N GLN A 79 -5.18 2.44 -4.03
CA GLN A 79 -3.90 2.66 -3.37
C GLN A 79 -3.80 4.07 -2.76
N LEU A 80 -4.17 5.10 -3.51
CA LEU A 80 -4.22 6.48 -3.00
C LEU A 80 -5.15 6.61 -1.79
N GLY A 81 -6.33 5.98 -1.84
CA GLY A 81 -7.30 5.98 -0.74
C GLY A 81 -6.72 5.36 0.53
N VAL A 82 -6.02 4.24 0.41
CA VAL A 82 -5.38 3.55 1.55
C VAL A 82 -4.24 4.41 2.12
N ILE A 83 -3.35 4.95 1.27
CA ILE A 83 -2.24 5.83 1.71
C ILE A 83 -2.79 7.04 2.46
N LYS A 84 -3.81 7.69 1.90
CA LYS A 84 -4.48 8.82 2.56
C LYS A 84 -4.97 8.47 3.96
N ASN A 85 -5.64 7.31 4.12
CA ASN A 85 -6.16 6.88 5.42
C ASN A 85 -5.02 6.62 6.42
N ILE A 86 -3.92 6.01 5.98
CA ILE A 86 -2.73 5.78 6.81
C ILE A 86 -2.16 7.12 7.31
N CYS A 87 -2.04 8.12 6.43
CA CYS A 87 -1.54 9.45 6.80
C CYS A 87 -2.48 10.19 7.75
N LEU A 88 -3.79 9.91 7.71
CA LEU A 88 -4.75 10.47 8.66
C LEU A 88 -4.65 9.82 10.05
N GLU A 89 -4.32 8.54 10.12
CA GLU A 89 -4.12 7.82 11.38
C GLU A 89 -2.78 8.18 12.04
N LEU A 90 -1.75 8.37 11.25
CA LEU A 90 -0.38 8.64 11.68
C LEU A 90 0.07 10.00 11.12
N THR A 91 -0.13 11.06 11.89
CA THR A 91 0.07 12.46 11.46
C THR A 91 1.51 12.96 11.54
N ASP A 92 2.47 12.13 11.94
CA ASP A 92 3.88 12.50 12.02
C ASP A 92 4.51 12.58 10.62
N ILE A 93 4.72 13.80 10.13
CA ILE A 93 5.27 14.07 8.79
C ILE A 93 6.67 13.48 8.65
N SER A 94 7.50 13.57 9.67
CA SER A 94 8.88 13.03 9.66
C SER A 94 8.88 11.51 9.47
N LEU A 95 7.96 10.82 10.13
CA LEU A 95 7.79 9.39 9.99
C LEU A 95 7.27 9.02 8.58
N ILE A 96 6.33 9.80 8.04
CA ILE A 96 5.79 9.61 6.69
C ILE A 96 6.89 9.75 5.64
N GLU A 97 7.71 10.81 5.70
CA GLU A 97 8.82 11.02 4.76
C GLU A 97 9.87 9.91 4.85
N SER A 98 10.19 9.47 6.07
CA SER A 98 11.10 8.35 6.30
C SER A 98 10.55 7.04 5.71
N ALA A 99 9.24 6.80 5.81
CA ALA A 99 8.60 5.63 5.25
C ALA A 99 8.56 5.66 3.71
N VAL A 100 8.33 6.84 3.10
CA VAL A 100 8.42 7.01 1.65
C VAL A 100 9.83 6.71 1.16
N SER A 101 10.86 7.28 1.81
CA SER A 101 12.25 7.03 1.47
C SER A 101 12.63 5.55 1.61
N TYR A 102 12.19 4.91 2.69
CA TYR A 102 12.37 3.49 2.93
C TYR A 102 11.76 2.62 1.82
N CYS A 103 10.54 2.97 1.37
CA CYS A 103 9.88 2.26 0.29
C CYS A 103 10.59 2.45 -1.05
N MET A 104 11.05 3.67 -1.35
CA MET A 104 11.79 3.99 -2.58
C MET A 104 13.11 3.22 -2.67
N GLU A 105 13.90 3.20 -1.59
CA GLU A 105 15.19 2.48 -1.52
C GLU A 105 15.04 0.97 -1.76
N ARG A 106 13.90 0.39 -1.41
CA ARG A 106 13.63 -1.05 -1.50
C ARG A 106 12.71 -1.44 -2.64
N ASN A 107 12.33 -0.48 -3.50
CA ASN A 107 11.40 -0.69 -4.61
C ASN A 107 10.05 -1.30 -4.17
N LEU A 108 9.50 -0.79 -3.07
CA LEU A 108 8.26 -1.28 -2.45
C LEU A 108 7.07 -0.40 -2.83
N TYR A 109 6.55 -0.53 -4.03
CA TYR A 109 5.55 0.36 -4.60
C TYR A 109 4.11 -0.11 -4.37
N SER A 110 3.67 -0.09 -3.10
CA SER A 110 2.26 -0.34 -2.76
C SER A 110 1.86 0.32 -1.44
N ALA A 111 0.57 0.63 -1.31
CA ALA A 111 0.00 1.16 -0.07
C ALA A 111 0.16 0.18 1.12
N GLY A 112 0.09 -1.13 0.87
CA GLY A 112 0.32 -2.15 1.88
C GLY A 112 1.76 -2.14 2.41
N ASN A 113 2.74 -2.04 1.50
CA ASN A 113 4.15 -1.94 1.87
C ASN A 113 4.43 -0.63 2.63
N PHE A 114 3.84 0.48 2.18
CA PHE A 114 3.93 1.76 2.88
C PHE A 114 3.39 1.67 4.31
N LYS A 115 2.22 1.02 4.50
CA LYS A 115 1.68 0.76 5.85
C LYS A 115 2.65 -0.03 6.71
N SER A 116 3.21 -1.10 6.18
CA SER A 116 4.18 -1.94 6.89
C SER A 116 5.46 -1.16 7.25
N ALA A 117 5.96 -0.31 6.34
CA ALA A 117 7.10 0.57 6.59
C ALA A 117 6.81 1.58 7.70
N MET A 118 5.63 2.20 7.70
CA MET A 118 5.18 3.12 8.75
C MET A 118 5.15 2.45 10.13
N ILE A 119 4.57 1.25 10.22
CA ILE A 119 4.52 0.49 11.48
C ILE A 119 5.93 0.16 11.94
N TYR A 120 6.76 -0.40 11.07
CA TYR A 120 8.14 -0.77 11.37
C TYR A 120 8.97 0.40 11.88
N LEU A 121 8.93 1.53 11.19
CA LEU A 121 9.70 2.73 11.58
C LEU A 121 9.17 3.34 12.89
N ASN A 122 7.86 3.32 13.10
CA ASN A 122 7.25 3.78 14.34
C ASN A 122 7.68 2.90 15.54
N GLU A 123 7.69 1.58 15.36
CA GLU A 123 8.18 0.65 16.38
C GLU A 123 9.68 0.87 16.66
N LEU A 124 10.48 1.08 15.63
CA LEU A 124 11.92 1.33 15.75
C LEU A 124 12.20 2.61 16.55
N ASN A 125 11.41 3.66 16.33
CA ASN A 125 11.53 4.93 17.03
C ASN A 125 11.02 4.84 18.49
N ASN A 126 9.97 4.05 18.72
CA ASN A 126 9.34 3.91 20.03
C ASN A 126 9.91 2.78 20.88
N THR A 127 10.67 1.85 20.26
CA THR A 127 11.35 0.82 21.06
C THR A 127 12.50 1.50 21.79
N PRO A 128 12.44 1.65 23.14
CA PRO A 128 13.63 2.05 23.87
C PRO A 128 14.69 1.02 23.49
N LYS A 129 15.88 1.50 23.11
CA LYS A 129 17.05 0.62 22.95
C LYS A 129 17.31 -0.04 24.30
N ARG A 130 16.51 -1.05 24.61
CA ARG A 130 16.76 -1.93 25.74
C ARG A 130 17.97 -2.75 25.33
N ILE A 131 19.14 -2.19 25.55
CA ILE A 131 20.27 -3.02 25.93
C ILE A 131 19.76 -3.69 27.21
N ALA A 132 19.17 -4.88 27.06
CA ALA A 132 18.83 -5.69 28.22
C ALA A 132 20.13 -5.79 29.02
N PRO A 133 20.18 -5.31 30.26
CA PRO A 133 21.37 -5.51 31.06
C PRO A 133 21.56 -7.02 31.05
N ILE A 134 22.73 -7.49 30.60
CA ILE A 134 23.11 -8.90 30.64
C ILE A 134 22.84 -9.30 32.08
N LYS A 135 21.73 -9.98 32.33
CA LYS A 135 21.42 -10.50 33.66
C LYS A 135 22.58 -11.40 33.98
N LYS A 136 23.49 -10.92 34.85
CA LYS A 136 24.54 -11.77 35.40
C LYS A 136 23.83 -13.00 35.94
N LEU A 137 24.00 -14.14 35.27
CA LEU A 137 23.34 -15.40 35.65
C LEU A 137 23.79 -15.71 37.08
N ARG A 138 22.95 -15.35 38.05
CA ARG A 138 23.16 -15.66 39.44
C ARG A 138 23.15 -17.20 39.54
N GLY A 139 24.25 -17.81 39.93
CA GLY A 139 24.36 -19.27 40.09
C GLY A 139 25.32 -19.98 39.16
N LEU A 140 25.94 -19.33 38.18
CA LEU A 140 27.01 -19.94 37.41
C LEU A 140 28.29 -20.09 38.28
N PRO A 141 28.88 -21.27 38.29
CA PRO A 141 30.21 -21.46 38.90
C PRO A 141 31.22 -20.43 38.38
N GLU A 142 32.11 -19.98 39.24
CA GLU A 142 33.03 -18.87 38.95
C GLU A 142 33.90 -19.09 37.70
N LYS A 143 34.21 -20.34 37.39
CA LYS A 143 34.93 -20.74 36.15
C LYS A 143 34.23 -20.36 34.83
N TYR A 144 32.89 -20.15 34.85
CA TYR A 144 32.13 -19.79 33.67
C TYR A 144 31.74 -18.30 33.62
N ARG A 145 32.03 -17.52 34.67
CA ARG A 145 31.66 -16.10 34.72
C ARG A 145 32.46 -15.20 33.80
N ASN A 146 33.69 -15.61 33.48
CA ASN A 146 34.67 -14.87 32.70
C ASN A 146 35.01 -15.54 31.37
N MET A 147 34.16 -16.48 30.89
CA MET A 147 34.33 -17.02 29.56
C MET A 147 33.96 -15.97 28.52
N SER A 148 34.93 -15.40 27.85
CA SER A 148 34.69 -14.71 26.58
C SER A 148 34.48 -15.77 25.50
N PRO A 149 33.47 -15.56 24.61
CA PRO A 149 33.33 -16.45 23.48
C PRO A 149 34.60 -16.40 22.63
N GLU A 150 35.15 -17.58 22.35
CA GLU A 150 36.28 -17.70 21.45
C GLU A 150 35.85 -17.25 20.05
N ILE A 151 36.41 -16.13 19.60
CA ILE A 151 36.13 -15.63 18.23
C ILE A 151 36.95 -16.53 17.31
N ARG A 152 36.31 -17.51 16.70
CA ARG A 152 36.94 -18.37 15.70
C ARG A 152 37.03 -17.62 14.37
N ASP A 153 38.18 -17.74 13.72
CA ASP A 153 38.39 -17.19 12.40
C ASP A 153 37.44 -17.88 11.40
N LEU A 154 36.87 -17.10 10.46
CA LEU A 154 35.99 -17.60 9.41
C LEU A 154 36.64 -18.71 8.57
N SER A 155 37.97 -18.70 8.42
CA SER A 155 38.77 -19.75 7.75
C SER A 155 38.49 -21.14 8.29
N VAL A 156 38.26 -21.29 9.59
CA VAL A 156 37.97 -22.60 10.24
C VAL A 156 36.66 -23.20 9.71
N TYR A 157 35.69 -22.38 9.39
CA TYR A 157 34.39 -22.81 8.83
C TYR A 157 34.51 -23.11 7.32
N GLU A 158 35.33 -22.35 6.59
CA GLU A 158 35.58 -22.59 5.17
C GLU A 158 36.29 -23.93 4.95
N ASP A 159 37.26 -24.28 5.80
CA ASP A 159 37.97 -25.54 5.72
C ASP A 159 37.09 -26.74 6.10
N ALA A 160 36.18 -26.56 7.08
CA ALA A 160 35.18 -27.57 7.43
C ALA A 160 34.17 -27.82 6.30
N MET A 161 33.78 -26.76 5.56
CA MET A 161 32.89 -26.89 4.39
C MET A 161 33.59 -27.56 3.20
N LYS A 162 34.86 -27.29 2.97
CA LYS A 162 35.67 -27.94 1.90
C LYS A 162 35.92 -29.43 2.18
N GLY A 163 36.04 -29.81 3.44
CA GLY A 163 36.27 -31.22 3.86
C GLY A 163 35.06 -32.14 3.73
N SER A 164 33.83 -31.57 3.63
CA SER A 164 32.61 -32.39 3.51
C SER A 164 32.19 -32.72 2.07
N VAL A 165 32.90 -32.22 1.04
CA VAL A 165 32.60 -32.46 -0.38
C VAL A 165 33.31 -33.65 -1.00
N VAL A 166 34.17 -34.36 -0.24
CA VAL A 166 35.08 -35.44 -0.78
C VAL A 166 34.60 -36.86 -0.45
N ASN A 167 33.43 -37.06 0.14
CA ASN A 167 32.88 -38.41 0.36
C ASN A 167 31.44 -38.51 -0.08
N GLY A 168 31.23 -38.59 -1.39
CA GLY A 168 29.96 -38.88 -2.06
C GLY A 168 30.21 -39.61 -3.37
#